data_cd6396166055c902ad91c96049e4472a
#
_entry.id   cd6396166055c902ad91c96049e4472a
#
_cell.length_a   1.000
_cell.length_b   1.000
_cell.length_c   1.000
_cell.angle_alpha   90.00
_cell.angle_beta   90.00
_cell.angle_gamma   90.00
#
_symmetry.space_group_name_H-M   'P 1'
#
loop_
_entity.id
_entity.type
_entity.pdbx_description
1 polymer ?
#
loop_
_entity_poly.entity_id
_entity_poly.type
_entity_poly.pdbx_seq_one_letter_code
_entity_poly.pdbx_strand_id
1 'polypeptide(L)'
;TIIVIDHDEDGKKLREGEVGFRMMDHREDRFPLAATYAESPSVLHYTSGTTGAPKGAMHVHGSIFAQYLTSKVVLDIKENDVYWCTADPGWVTGTSYGVIGPWSLGATQVVVDAGFSSDRWYETIEKHRITVWYTAPTAIRMLMKDGVEPVKRRNMTSLRHMCSVGEPLNPEAVRWGHEAFGLWFHDTFWQTETGSIVVTNLPGMPVKPGSMGR
;
A
#
# COMPACT_ATOMS: atom_id res chain seq x y z
N THR A 1 -24.82 5.57 9.46
CA THR A 1 -25.24 4.76 8.30
C THR A 1 -24.09 3.86 7.90
N ILE A 2 -24.34 2.58 7.75
CA ILE A 2 -23.37 1.60 7.26
C ILE A 2 -23.74 1.30 5.81
N ILE A 3 -22.78 1.48 4.89
CA ILE A 3 -22.95 1.14 3.48
C ILE A 3 -22.38 -0.27 3.29
N VAL A 4 -23.22 -1.20 2.85
CA VAL A 4 -22.84 -2.58 2.58
C VAL A 4 -22.62 -2.73 1.07
N ILE A 5 -21.40 -3.12 0.71
CA ILE A 5 -21.04 -3.50 -0.67
C ILE A 5 -21.21 -5.02 -0.72
N ASP A 6 -22.23 -5.48 -1.41
CA ASP A 6 -22.47 -6.90 -1.65
C ASP A 6 -22.21 -7.20 -3.12
N HIS A 7 -21.34 -8.18 -3.38
CA HIS A 7 -21.06 -8.65 -4.73
C HIS A 7 -22.12 -9.63 -5.23
N ASP A 8 -22.95 -10.16 -4.33
CA ASP A 8 -24.00 -11.11 -4.69
C ASP A 8 -25.34 -10.37 -4.84
N GLU A 9 -25.90 -10.42 -6.02
CA GLU A 9 -27.19 -9.85 -6.38
C GLU A 9 -28.38 -10.49 -5.65
N ASP A 10 -28.16 -11.55 -4.89
CA ASP A 10 -29.19 -12.36 -4.27
C ASP A 10 -29.39 -12.02 -2.79
N GLY A 11 -30.22 -11.00 -2.58
CA GLY A 11 -31.17 -11.01 -1.47
C GLY A 11 -30.65 -11.01 -0.02
N LYS A 12 -29.42 -10.62 0.25
CA LYS A 12 -28.99 -10.45 1.65
C LYS A 12 -29.78 -9.35 2.31
N LYS A 13 -30.54 -9.72 3.35
CA LYS A 13 -31.36 -8.79 4.11
C LYS A 13 -30.44 -7.83 4.88
N LEU A 14 -30.45 -6.55 4.49
CA LEU A 14 -29.74 -5.50 5.22
C LEU A 14 -30.29 -5.41 6.65
N ARG A 15 -29.42 -5.13 7.61
CA ARG A 15 -29.79 -4.90 9.01
C ARG A 15 -30.31 -3.48 9.19
N GLU A 16 -30.94 -3.22 10.33
CA GLU A 16 -31.36 -1.87 10.69
C GLU A 16 -30.14 -0.92 10.72
N GLY A 17 -30.23 0.21 9.99
CA GLY A 17 -29.13 1.18 9.85
C GLY A 17 -28.14 0.89 8.72
N GLU A 18 -28.28 -0.24 8.00
CA GLU A 18 -27.51 -0.57 6.81
C GLU A 18 -28.21 -0.13 5.54
N VAL A 19 -27.44 0.33 4.55
CA VAL A 19 -27.91 0.64 3.19
C VAL A 19 -27.05 -0.08 2.17
N GLY A 20 -27.68 -0.60 1.13
CA GLY A 20 -26.93 -1.23 0.03
C GLY A 20 -26.22 -0.21 -0.84
N PHE A 21 -25.04 -0.55 -1.36
CA PHE A 21 -24.25 0.33 -2.21
C PHE A 21 -25.02 0.82 -3.45
N ARG A 22 -25.87 -0.02 -4.04
CA ARG A 22 -26.71 0.35 -5.19
C ARG A 22 -27.71 1.50 -4.93
N MET A 23 -28.01 1.79 -3.68
CA MET A 23 -28.79 3.00 -3.36
C MET A 23 -28.04 4.29 -3.73
N MET A 24 -26.73 4.22 -3.95
CA MET A 24 -25.94 5.36 -4.41
C MET A 24 -26.25 5.73 -5.86
N ASP A 25 -26.66 4.76 -6.70
CA ASP A 25 -26.96 4.98 -8.13
C ASP A 25 -28.11 5.95 -8.37
N HIS A 26 -28.95 6.16 -7.34
CA HIS A 26 -30.11 7.07 -7.40
C HIS A 26 -29.91 8.38 -6.62
N ARG A 27 -28.65 8.66 -6.20
CA ARG A 27 -28.33 9.90 -5.51
C ARG A 27 -27.89 10.98 -6.50
N GLU A 28 -28.03 12.23 -6.08
CA GLU A 28 -27.46 13.34 -6.82
C GLU A 28 -25.95 13.20 -6.92
N ASP A 29 -25.41 13.43 -8.10
CA ASP A 29 -23.97 13.43 -8.38
C ASP A 29 -23.25 14.71 -7.90
N ARG A 30 -24.03 15.66 -7.40
CA ARG A 30 -23.55 16.95 -6.86
C ARG A 30 -23.86 17.07 -5.39
N PHE A 31 -22.85 17.35 -4.60
CA PHE A 31 -23.02 17.75 -3.21
C PHE A 31 -22.02 18.85 -2.85
N PRO A 32 -22.37 19.78 -1.92
CA PRO A 32 -21.45 20.81 -1.49
C PRO A 32 -20.30 20.19 -0.71
N LEU A 33 -19.06 20.51 -1.11
CA LEU A 33 -17.89 20.11 -0.35
C LEU A 33 -17.86 20.89 0.97
N ALA A 34 -17.63 20.19 2.07
CA ALA A 34 -17.39 20.82 3.35
C ALA A 34 -16.08 21.61 3.31
N ALA A 35 -16.08 22.80 3.88
CA ALA A 35 -14.84 23.55 4.08
C ALA A 35 -13.97 22.82 5.11
N THR A 36 -12.75 22.45 4.72
CA THR A 36 -11.79 21.80 5.59
C THR A 36 -10.47 22.57 5.62
N TYR A 37 -9.75 22.45 6.72
CA TYR A 37 -8.45 23.05 6.94
C TYR A 37 -7.43 21.94 7.20
N ALA A 38 -6.14 22.29 7.21
CA ALA A 38 -5.08 21.30 7.45
C ALA A 38 -5.26 20.51 8.75
N GLU A 39 -5.78 21.16 9.80
CA GLU A 39 -6.01 20.57 11.11
C GLU A 39 -7.36 19.84 11.24
N SER A 40 -8.24 19.92 10.22
CA SER A 40 -9.51 19.21 10.25
C SER A 40 -9.29 17.70 10.24
N PRO A 41 -10.04 16.92 11.06
CA PRO A 41 -9.98 15.46 11.02
C PRO A 41 -10.23 14.91 9.61
N SER A 42 -9.42 13.93 9.19
CA SER A 42 -9.49 13.34 7.87
C SER A 42 -9.78 11.85 7.93
N VAL A 43 -8.90 11.09 8.58
CA VAL A 43 -8.97 9.63 8.64
C VAL A 43 -8.81 9.15 10.08
N LEU A 44 -9.62 8.18 10.47
CA LEU A 44 -9.52 7.49 11.75
C LEU A 44 -9.19 6.01 11.49
N HIS A 45 -7.97 5.60 11.85
CA HIS A 45 -7.55 4.22 11.79
C HIS A 45 -7.58 3.58 13.18
N TYR A 46 -8.13 2.38 13.27
CA TYR A 46 -8.10 1.60 14.51
C TYR A 46 -6.95 0.60 14.51
N THR A 47 -6.18 0.59 15.59
CA THR A 47 -5.16 -0.43 15.85
C THR A 47 -5.64 -1.38 16.93
N SER A 48 -5.20 -2.64 16.88
CA SER A 48 -5.58 -3.67 17.86
C SER A 48 -5.15 -3.33 19.29
N GLY A 49 -4.20 -2.39 19.45
CA GLY A 49 -3.64 -2.03 20.75
C GLY A 49 -2.93 -3.20 21.45
N THR A 50 -1.91 -2.92 22.25
CA THR A 50 -1.20 -3.95 23.03
C THR A 50 -1.94 -4.33 24.32
N THR A 51 -2.97 -3.60 24.72
CA THR A 51 -3.61 -3.66 26.04
C THR A 51 -5.12 -3.80 26.04
N GLY A 52 -5.74 -4.40 25.02
CA GLY A 52 -7.19 -4.68 25.03
C GLY A 52 -8.00 -4.02 23.92
N ALA A 53 -8.83 -3.00 24.24
CA ALA A 53 -9.72 -2.40 23.24
C ALA A 53 -8.97 -1.70 22.10
N PRO A 54 -9.49 -1.75 20.86
CA PRO A 54 -8.90 -1.03 19.75
C PRO A 54 -8.78 0.46 20.03
N LYS A 55 -7.65 1.06 19.60
CA LYS A 55 -7.37 2.49 19.76
C LYS A 55 -7.45 3.18 18.40
N GLY A 56 -8.13 4.31 18.36
CA GLY A 56 -8.26 5.12 17.15
C GLY A 56 -7.09 6.11 17.02
N ALA A 57 -6.31 5.98 15.95
CA ALA A 57 -5.34 6.98 15.52
C ALA A 57 -6.01 7.92 14.52
N MET A 58 -6.17 9.18 14.89
CA MET A 58 -6.80 10.20 14.06
C MET A 58 -5.75 11.00 13.30
N HIS A 59 -5.91 11.09 12.00
CA HIS A 59 -5.10 11.95 11.14
C HIS A 59 -5.91 13.13 10.63
N VAL A 60 -5.22 14.22 10.35
CA VAL A 60 -5.78 15.46 9.84
C VAL A 60 -5.54 15.59 8.33
N HIS A 61 -6.25 16.48 7.65
CA HIS A 61 -6.04 16.72 6.22
C HIS A 61 -4.59 17.11 5.87
N GLY A 62 -3.90 17.82 6.77
CA GLY A 62 -2.49 18.19 6.59
C GLY A 62 -1.53 17.00 6.50
N SER A 63 -1.89 15.81 6.98
CA SER A 63 -1.06 14.60 6.88
C SER A 63 -0.79 14.17 5.43
N ILE A 64 -1.66 14.56 4.50
CA ILE A 64 -1.50 14.31 3.05
C ILE A 64 -0.15 14.84 2.55
N PHE A 65 0.31 15.97 3.07
CA PHE A 65 1.60 16.53 2.68
C PHE A 65 2.77 15.59 3.03
N ALA A 66 2.74 14.96 4.22
CA ALA A 66 3.77 14.00 4.62
C ALA A 66 3.72 12.74 3.74
N GLN A 67 2.52 12.25 3.42
CA GLN A 67 2.33 11.10 2.54
C GLN A 67 2.77 11.41 1.09
N TYR A 68 2.46 12.60 0.58
CA TYR A 68 2.95 13.09 -0.71
C TYR A 68 4.49 13.14 -0.74
N LEU A 69 5.10 13.79 0.26
CA LEU A 69 6.55 13.98 0.32
C LEU A 69 7.28 12.64 0.40
N THR A 70 6.84 11.73 1.27
CA THR A 70 7.47 10.43 1.43
C THR A 70 7.22 9.50 0.24
N SER A 71 6.07 9.58 -0.41
CA SER A 71 5.84 8.88 -1.69
C SER A 71 6.79 9.36 -2.78
N LYS A 72 7.04 10.66 -2.84
CA LYS A 72 7.96 11.27 -3.82
C LYS A 72 9.42 10.94 -3.54
N VAL A 73 9.85 10.99 -2.27
CA VAL A 73 11.28 10.91 -1.91
C VAL A 73 11.71 9.49 -1.55
N VAL A 74 10.84 8.72 -0.87
CA VAL A 74 11.15 7.36 -0.38
C VAL A 74 10.75 6.31 -1.38
N LEU A 75 9.47 6.32 -1.80
CA LEU A 75 8.99 5.40 -2.83
C LEU A 75 9.43 5.83 -4.23
N ASP A 76 10.03 7.02 -4.34
CA ASP A 76 10.56 7.58 -5.59
C ASP A 76 9.54 7.57 -6.73
N ILE A 77 8.26 7.75 -6.41
CA ILE A 77 7.17 7.72 -7.39
C ILE A 77 7.26 8.93 -8.32
N LYS A 78 7.22 8.69 -9.62
CA LYS A 78 7.24 9.68 -10.70
C LYS A 78 5.96 9.60 -11.53
N GLU A 79 5.66 10.64 -12.26
CA GLU A 79 4.44 10.78 -13.07
C GLU A 79 4.20 9.59 -14.04
N ASN A 80 5.27 9.04 -14.62
CA ASN A 80 5.18 7.94 -15.58
C ASN A 80 5.28 6.54 -14.95
N ASP A 81 5.28 6.45 -13.62
CA ASP A 81 5.36 5.17 -12.94
C ASP A 81 4.03 4.43 -12.95
N VAL A 82 4.14 3.11 -13.03
CA VAL A 82 3.08 2.18 -12.70
C VAL A 82 3.39 1.60 -11.32
N TYR A 83 2.64 2.04 -10.36
CA TYR A 83 2.86 1.72 -8.95
C TYR A 83 1.93 0.61 -8.47
N TRP A 84 2.46 -0.29 -7.64
CA TRP A 84 1.68 -1.33 -7.01
C TRP A 84 1.98 -1.40 -5.51
N CYS A 85 0.99 -1.03 -4.70
CA CYS A 85 0.94 -1.31 -3.27
C CYS A 85 0.08 -2.55 -3.05
N THR A 86 0.63 -3.56 -2.39
CA THR A 86 -0.08 -4.83 -2.15
C THR A 86 -0.87 -4.85 -0.84
N ALA A 87 -0.82 -3.76 -0.07
CA ALA A 87 -1.59 -3.65 1.16
C ALA A 87 -3.07 -3.39 0.87
N ASP A 88 -3.93 -4.09 1.59
CA ASP A 88 -5.37 -3.86 1.56
C ASP A 88 -5.70 -2.42 1.99
N PRO A 89 -6.64 -1.73 1.30
CA PRO A 89 -7.06 -0.36 1.64
C PRO A 89 -7.62 -0.20 3.06
N GLY A 90 -8.06 -1.27 3.69
CA GLY A 90 -8.49 -1.27 5.10
C GLY A 90 -7.35 -1.10 6.09
N TRP A 91 -6.10 -1.31 5.68
CA TRP A 91 -4.92 -1.01 6.47
C TRP A 91 -4.43 0.41 6.22
N VAL A 92 -3.78 1.01 7.22
CA VAL A 92 -3.20 2.35 7.08
C VAL A 92 -2.23 2.45 5.89
N THR A 93 -1.46 1.40 5.60
CA THR A 93 -0.56 1.37 4.43
C THR A 93 -1.34 1.43 3.13
N GLY A 94 -2.42 0.67 3.01
CA GLY A 94 -3.28 0.69 1.83
C GLY A 94 -3.95 2.05 1.62
N THR A 95 -4.40 2.71 2.69
CA THR A 95 -4.95 4.07 2.60
C THR A 95 -3.87 5.10 2.27
N SER A 96 -2.77 5.14 3.04
CA SER A 96 -1.75 6.20 2.93
C SER A 96 -0.91 6.08 1.66
N TYR A 97 -0.45 4.86 1.34
CA TYR A 97 0.45 4.60 0.22
C TYR A 97 -0.16 3.73 -0.87
N GLY A 98 -1.37 3.21 -0.66
CA GLY A 98 -2.17 2.57 -1.70
C GLY A 98 -3.19 3.51 -2.35
N VAL A 99 -3.45 4.69 -1.78
CA VAL A 99 -4.40 5.67 -2.33
C VAL A 99 -3.81 7.07 -2.30
N ILE A 100 -3.64 7.66 -1.10
CA ILE A 100 -3.38 9.10 -0.93
C ILE A 100 -2.05 9.51 -1.55
N GLY A 101 -0.96 8.85 -1.18
CA GLY A 101 0.40 9.19 -1.63
C GLY A 101 0.56 9.12 -3.15
N PRO A 102 0.34 7.97 -3.80
CA PRO A 102 0.52 7.82 -5.24
C PRO A 102 -0.43 8.70 -6.05
N TRP A 103 -1.69 8.87 -5.63
CA TRP A 103 -2.64 9.71 -6.36
C TRP A 103 -2.32 11.20 -6.25
N SER A 104 -1.75 11.64 -5.12
CA SER A 104 -1.27 13.02 -4.98
C SER A 104 -0.10 13.34 -5.92
N LEU A 105 0.56 12.33 -6.47
CA LEU A 105 1.63 12.44 -7.47
C LEU A 105 1.15 12.17 -8.91
N GLY A 106 -0.14 11.86 -9.11
CA GLY A 106 -0.70 11.54 -10.42
C GLY A 106 -0.24 10.18 -10.98
N ALA A 107 0.29 9.29 -10.15
CA ALA A 107 0.81 8.00 -10.60
C ALA A 107 -0.30 7.03 -11.00
N THR A 108 -0.04 6.21 -12.02
CA THR A 108 -0.88 5.06 -12.35
C THR A 108 -0.73 3.99 -11.27
N GLN A 109 -1.85 3.53 -10.74
CA GLN A 109 -1.85 2.51 -9.70
C GLN A 109 -2.53 1.23 -10.17
N VAL A 110 -1.91 0.09 -9.84
CA VAL A 110 -2.50 -1.24 -10.03
C VAL A 110 -3.09 -1.71 -8.71
N VAL A 111 -4.33 -2.18 -8.75
CA VAL A 111 -5.03 -2.82 -7.64
C VAL A 111 -5.41 -4.23 -8.09
N VAL A 112 -5.08 -5.22 -7.27
CA VAL A 112 -5.36 -6.64 -7.54
C VAL A 112 -6.36 -7.15 -6.52
N ASP A 113 -7.59 -7.36 -6.95
CA ASP A 113 -8.65 -7.98 -6.14
C ASP A 113 -8.56 -9.50 -6.24
N ALA A 114 -7.54 -10.07 -5.60
CA ALA A 114 -7.35 -11.52 -5.53
C ALA A 114 -6.39 -11.90 -4.40
N GLY A 115 -6.59 -13.09 -3.85
CA GLY A 115 -5.69 -13.67 -2.84
C GLY A 115 -4.25 -13.83 -3.35
N PHE A 116 -3.32 -13.99 -2.43
CA PHE A 116 -1.91 -14.18 -2.74
C PHE A 116 -1.67 -15.44 -3.60
N SER A 117 -0.86 -15.28 -4.64
CA SER A 117 -0.27 -16.36 -5.43
C SER A 117 1.01 -15.80 -6.06
N SER A 118 2.15 -16.48 -5.87
CA SER A 118 3.44 -16.05 -6.41
C SER A 118 3.39 -15.85 -7.92
N ASP A 119 2.79 -16.82 -8.64
CA ASP A 119 2.70 -16.77 -10.09
C ASP A 119 1.86 -15.59 -10.57
N ARG A 120 0.70 -15.35 -9.94
CA ARG A 120 -0.14 -14.17 -10.23
C ARG A 120 0.60 -12.87 -9.94
N TRP A 121 1.38 -12.79 -8.89
CA TRP A 121 2.11 -11.59 -8.54
C TRP A 121 3.20 -11.27 -9.57
N TYR A 122 3.96 -12.28 -10.00
CA TYR A 122 4.94 -12.12 -11.07
C TYR A 122 4.29 -11.77 -12.40
N GLU A 123 3.15 -12.41 -12.73
CA GLU A 123 2.36 -12.06 -13.90
C GLU A 123 1.85 -10.61 -13.85
N THR A 124 1.39 -10.16 -12.70
CA THR A 124 0.95 -8.77 -12.49
C THR A 124 2.08 -7.78 -12.78
N ILE A 125 3.27 -8.02 -12.23
CA ILE A 125 4.45 -7.18 -12.45
C ILE A 125 4.78 -7.11 -13.96
N GLU A 126 4.85 -8.26 -14.61
CA GLU A 126 5.18 -8.36 -16.03
C GLU A 126 4.13 -7.71 -16.92
N LYS A 127 2.87 -8.14 -16.78
CA LYS A 127 1.74 -7.72 -17.61
C LYS A 127 1.45 -6.22 -17.54
N HIS A 128 1.45 -5.68 -16.32
CA HIS A 128 1.16 -4.27 -16.10
C HIS A 128 2.41 -3.39 -16.09
N ARG A 129 3.60 -3.99 -16.33
CA ARG A 129 4.88 -3.28 -16.37
C ARG A 129 5.10 -2.43 -15.11
N ILE A 130 4.86 -3.03 -13.94
CA ILE A 130 5.05 -2.36 -12.66
C ILE A 130 6.47 -1.80 -12.57
N THR A 131 6.58 -0.54 -12.18
CA THR A 131 7.89 0.15 -12.06
C THR A 131 8.31 0.33 -10.62
N VAL A 132 7.35 0.54 -9.72
CA VAL A 132 7.58 0.67 -8.28
C VAL A 132 6.65 -0.27 -7.53
N TRP A 133 7.23 -1.09 -6.65
CA TRP A 133 6.50 -2.11 -5.90
C TRP A 133 6.69 -1.93 -4.40
N TYR A 134 5.58 -1.83 -3.66
CA TYR A 134 5.55 -1.67 -2.21
C TYR A 134 4.75 -2.80 -1.56
N THR A 135 5.40 -3.62 -0.72
CA THR A 135 4.81 -4.86 -0.21
C THR A 135 5.27 -5.19 1.21
N ALA A 136 4.66 -6.20 1.81
CA ALA A 136 4.97 -6.61 3.17
C ALA A 136 6.06 -7.71 3.21
N PRO A 137 6.94 -7.73 4.23
CA PRO A 137 7.93 -8.78 4.44
C PRO A 137 7.35 -10.20 4.47
N THR A 138 6.16 -10.37 5.02
CA THR A 138 5.48 -11.67 5.00
C THR A 138 5.24 -12.17 3.58
N ALA A 139 4.78 -11.31 2.66
CA ALA A 139 4.61 -11.67 1.25
C ALA A 139 5.95 -11.97 0.58
N ILE A 140 6.99 -11.18 0.84
CA ILE A 140 8.34 -11.42 0.32
C ILE A 140 8.83 -12.82 0.76
N ARG A 141 8.68 -13.16 2.05
CA ARG A 141 9.04 -14.49 2.57
C ARG A 141 8.24 -15.63 1.93
N MET A 142 6.99 -15.37 1.54
CA MET A 142 6.20 -16.36 0.80
C MET A 142 6.76 -16.58 -0.61
N LEU A 143 7.14 -15.51 -1.31
CA LEU A 143 7.77 -15.59 -2.64
C LEU A 143 9.13 -16.29 -2.58
N MET A 144 9.93 -16.07 -1.54
CA MET A 144 11.22 -16.72 -1.33
C MET A 144 11.14 -18.24 -1.30
N LYS A 145 10.02 -18.82 -0.83
CA LYS A 145 9.84 -20.28 -0.77
C LYS A 145 9.88 -20.94 -2.15
N ASP A 146 9.50 -20.19 -3.18
CA ASP A 146 9.49 -20.68 -4.57
C ASP A 146 10.86 -20.50 -5.24
N GLY A 147 11.84 -19.88 -4.55
CA GLY A 147 13.18 -19.62 -5.04
C GLY A 147 13.23 -18.46 -6.05
N VAL A 148 14.31 -18.41 -6.84
CA VAL A 148 14.54 -17.32 -7.82
C VAL A 148 14.07 -17.66 -9.24
N GLU A 149 13.91 -18.94 -9.54
CA GLU A 149 13.62 -19.42 -10.89
C GLU A 149 12.27 -18.91 -11.46
N PRO A 150 11.18 -18.83 -10.67
CA PRO A 150 9.92 -18.26 -11.16
C PRO A 150 10.06 -16.79 -11.60
N VAL A 151 10.89 -16.01 -10.90
CA VAL A 151 11.17 -14.61 -11.26
C VAL A 151 11.96 -14.52 -12.55
N LYS A 152 13.03 -15.35 -12.70
CA LYS A 152 13.91 -15.35 -13.87
C LYS A 152 13.19 -15.76 -15.17
N ARG A 153 12.08 -16.48 -15.07
CA ARG A 153 11.27 -16.87 -16.25
C ARG A 153 10.36 -15.77 -16.76
N ARG A 154 10.30 -14.65 -16.06
CA ARG A 154 9.42 -13.53 -16.36
C ARG A 154 10.19 -12.27 -16.68
N ASN A 155 9.57 -11.37 -17.43
CA ASN A 155 10.17 -10.07 -17.72
C ASN A 155 9.92 -9.07 -16.60
N MET A 156 10.91 -8.91 -15.72
CA MET A 156 10.86 -7.97 -14.58
C MET A 156 11.57 -6.64 -14.88
N THR A 157 11.98 -6.39 -16.13
CA THR A 157 12.81 -5.21 -16.49
C THR A 157 12.12 -3.87 -16.31
N SER A 158 10.80 -3.84 -16.13
CA SER A 158 10.07 -2.62 -15.80
C SER A 158 10.30 -2.17 -14.35
N LEU A 159 10.55 -3.11 -13.42
CA LEU A 159 10.81 -2.77 -12.03
C LEU A 159 12.10 -1.94 -11.93
N ARG A 160 12.01 -0.83 -11.21
CA ARG A 160 13.13 0.05 -10.91
C ARG A 160 13.32 0.30 -9.42
N HIS A 161 12.28 0.09 -8.61
CA HIS A 161 12.32 0.32 -7.17
C HIS A 161 11.39 -0.64 -6.43
N MET A 162 11.88 -1.22 -5.34
CA MET A 162 11.14 -2.14 -4.50
C MET A 162 11.27 -1.71 -3.03
N CYS A 163 10.14 -1.62 -2.33
CA CYS A 163 10.09 -1.24 -0.93
C CYS A 163 9.30 -2.24 -0.09
N SER A 164 9.64 -2.32 1.19
CA SER A 164 8.93 -3.14 2.18
C SER A 164 8.39 -2.32 3.34
N VAL A 165 7.33 -2.82 3.97
CA VAL A 165 6.59 -2.12 5.04
C VAL A 165 5.87 -3.08 5.97
N GLY A 166 5.69 -2.63 7.21
CA GLY A 166 4.78 -3.24 8.20
C GLY A 166 5.45 -4.16 9.19
N GLU A 167 6.58 -4.76 8.82
CA GLU A 167 7.39 -5.62 9.66
C GLU A 167 8.87 -5.41 9.32
N PRO A 168 9.82 -5.72 10.22
CA PRO A 168 11.23 -5.74 9.84
C PRO A 168 11.50 -6.76 8.73
N LEU A 169 12.20 -6.32 7.66
CA LEU A 169 12.63 -7.22 6.61
C LEU A 169 13.98 -7.85 6.98
N ASN A 170 13.99 -9.18 7.13
CA ASN A 170 15.18 -9.91 7.49
C ASN A 170 16.25 -9.86 6.39
N PRO A 171 17.57 -9.92 6.75
CA PRO A 171 18.67 -9.78 5.79
C PRO A 171 18.62 -10.76 4.62
N GLU A 172 18.13 -11.98 4.85
CA GLU A 172 18.02 -13.03 3.83
C GLU A 172 17.02 -12.62 2.74
N ALA A 173 15.89 -12.02 3.13
CA ALA A 173 14.87 -11.55 2.19
C ALA A 173 15.38 -10.37 1.34
N VAL A 174 16.17 -9.48 1.94
CA VAL A 174 16.82 -8.38 1.21
C VAL A 174 17.80 -8.93 0.15
N ARG A 175 18.63 -9.93 0.52
CA ARG A 175 19.58 -10.56 -0.41
C ARG A 175 18.87 -11.35 -1.51
N TRP A 176 17.82 -12.09 -1.15
CA TRP A 176 16.99 -12.80 -2.13
C TRP A 176 16.38 -11.85 -3.15
N GLY A 177 15.86 -10.70 -2.71
CA GLY A 177 15.33 -9.70 -3.63
C GLY A 177 16.36 -9.25 -4.66
N HIS A 178 17.58 -9.01 -4.22
CA HIS A 178 18.69 -8.65 -5.11
C HIS A 178 19.06 -9.79 -6.08
N GLU A 179 19.10 -11.02 -5.61
CA GLU A 179 19.37 -12.20 -6.44
C GLU A 179 18.27 -12.45 -7.48
N ALA A 180 16.99 -12.29 -7.08
CA ALA A 180 15.86 -12.60 -7.92
C ALA A 180 15.56 -11.50 -8.95
N PHE A 181 15.60 -10.23 -8.54
CA PHE A 181 15.17 -9.08 -9.36
C PHE A 181 16.32 -8.17 -9.81
N GLY A 182 17.54 -8.36 -9.29
CA GLY A 182 18.66 -7.44 -9.50
C GLY A 182 18.52 -6.10 -8.74
N LEU A 183 17.51 -5.98 -7.89
CA LEU A 183 17.15 -4.78 -7.14
C LEU A 183 17.11 -5.07 -5.63
N TRP A 184 17.49 -4.08 -4.82
CA TRP A 184 17.38 -4.17 -3.38
C TRP A 184 15.98 -3.76 -2.92
N PHE A 185 15.44 -4.48 -1.92
CA PHE A 185 14.31 -3.96 -1.16
C PHE A 185 14.77 -2.85 -0.22
N HIS A 186 14.16 -1.69 -0.32
CA HIS A 186 14.32 -0.58 0.60
C HIS A 186 13.29 -0.72 1.71
N ASP A 187 13.75 -1.08 2.91
CA ASP A 187 12.86 -1.25 4.04
C ASP A 187 12.43 0.11 4.60
N THR A 188 11.18 0.22 5.03
CA THR A 188 10.60 1.45 5.57
C THR A 188 9.98 1.19 6.94
N PHE A 189 10.21 2.11 7.88
CA PHE A 189 9.57 2.06 9.19
C PHE A 189 8.64 3.25 9.37
N TRP A 190 7.43 2.95 9.79
CA TRP A 190 6.42 3.88 10.25
C TRP A 190 5.28 3.12 10.94
N GLN A 191 4.37 3.84 11.55
CA GLN A 191 3.26 3.28 12.32
C GLN A 191 1.95 3.95 11.92
N THR A 192 0.83 3.32 12.27
CA THR A 192 -0.50 3.92 12.10
C THR A 192 -0.56 5.29 12.76
N GLU A 193 0.06 5.44 13.93
CA GLU A 193 0.08 6.66 14.72
C GLU A 193 0.92 7.77 14.09
N THR A 194 1.98 7.44 13.35
CA THR A 194 2.81 8.45 12.66
C THR A 194 2.21 8.89 11.32
N GLY A 195 1.38 8.05 10.70
CA GLY A 195 0.65 8.33 9.45
C GLY A 195 1.50 8.39 8.19
N SER A 196 2.83 8.37 8.32
CA SER A 196 3.78 8.42 7.21
C SER A 196 5.12 7.78 7.58
N ILE A 197 5.95 7.48 6.55
CA ILE A 197 7.29 6.91 6.71
C ILE A 197 8.19 7.88 7.48
N VAL A 198 8.87 7.38 8.52
CA VAL A 198 9.75 8.14 9.38
C VAL A 198 11.21 7.68 9.34
N VAL A 199 11.48 6.40 9.03
CA VAL A 199 12.83 5.87 8.82
C VAL A 199 12.85 4.99 7.58
N THR A 200 13.88 5.12 6.76
CA THR A 200 13.96 4.38 5.50
C THR A 200 15.36 4.35 4.91
N ASN A 201 15.60 3.38 4.05
CA ASN A 201 16.68 3.40 3.09
C ASN A 201 16.26 4.21 1.87
N LEU A 202 16.81 5.42 1.69
CA LEU A 202 16.48 6.26 0.53
C LEU A 202 17.03 5.69 -0.79
N PRO A 203 16.36 5.94 -1.92
CA PRO A 203 16.91 5.66 -3.25
C PRO A 203 18.30 6.27 -3.42
N GLY A 204 19.21 5.53 -4.05
CA GLY A 204 20.59 5.98 -4.25
C GLY A 204 21.51 5.81 -3.04
N MET A 205 20.99 5.42 -1.88
CA MET A 205 21.81 5.08 -0.71
C MET A 205 22.10 3.56 -0.67
N PRO A 206 23.29 3.15 -0.19
CA PRO A 206 23.56 1.74 0.02
C PRO A 206 22.58 1.11 1.01
N VAL A 207 21.94 0.02 0.60
CA VAL A 207 21.07 -0.77 1.47
C VAL A 207 21.93 -1.69 2.33
N LYS A 208 21.78 -1.59 3.66
CA LYS A 208 22.36 -2.52 4.61
C LYS A 208 21.30 -3.55 4.99
N PRO A 209 21.44 -4.83 4.56
CA PRO A 209 20.45 -5.85 4.89
C PRO A 209 20.20 -5.97 6.39
N GLY A 210 18.91 -5.90 6.77
CA GLY A 210 18.48 -5.90 8.18
C GLY A 210 18.45 -4.53 8.85
N SER A 211 18.69 -3.43 8.10
CA SER A 211 18.54 -2.06 8.60
C SER A 211 17.44 -1.34 7.82
N MET A 212 16.55 -0.65 8.53
CA MET A 212 15.49 0.17 7.93
C MET A 212 15.99 1.54 7.45
N GLY A 213 17.26 1.82 7.61
CA GLY A 213 17.88 3.09 7.21
C GLY A 213 18.83 3.64 8.27
N ARG A 214 19.15 4.92 8.13
CA ARG A 214 20.06 5.68 9.02
C ARG A 214 19.30 6.79 9.72
#